data_09177bf78aa21aea1992dd2578a40723
#
_entry.id   09177bf78aa21aea1992dd2578a40723
#
_cell.length_a   1.000
_cell.length_b   1.000
_cell.length_c   1.000
_cell.angle_alpha   90.00
_cell.angle_beta   90.00
_cell.angle_gamma   90.00
#
_symmetry.space_group_name_H-M   'P 1'
#
loop_
_entity.id
_entity.type
_entity.pdbx_description
1 polymer ?
#
loop_
_entity_poly.entity_id
_entity_poly.type
_entity_poly.pdbx_seq_one_letter_code
_entity_poly.pdbx_strand_id
1 'polypeptide(L)'
;MFRAILSLAIVISSVWTIHAAAGGPYDHKRVLHIDSYHQGNEWNDRIAQAVRDTLADTGIELKVIHLDAKRKSTEEQKRASALEAKSVIESFRPDVVTASDDDAAKYVIMPYYRDLGLPFVFCGLNWDASVYGLPSSNVTGMVEVSPIPQIIRLLHRYGQGDRIGYLAEDTETKRKEVEYHKKLFNIEYDKIYLVRTFSQWKQAFLDAQSNVDILVMFGVGAVTDWDDKAAQDWAEQHTAIPAGTDFAWLMPYSLLGIAKVPEEQGRWAARAALKILDGAPPGKIPLSYNQEGNLFFNKTIAARLGIKPPP
;
A
#
# COMPACT_ATOMS: atom_id res chain seq x y z
N MET A 1 8.78 -92.77 14.05
CA MET A 1 9.62 -91.65 13.60
C MET A 1 8.71 -90.46 13.40
N PHE A 2 8.59 -89.64 14.43
CA PHE A 2 7.80 -88.34 14.34
C PHE A 2 8.79 -87.17 14.22
N ARG A 3 8.72 -86.42 13.15
CA ARG A 3 9.51 -85.18 12.96
C ARG A 3 8.64 -84.03 13.48
N ALA A 4 9.08 -83.40 14.53
CA ALA A 4 8.50 -82.17 15.02
C ALA A 4 9.01 -81.01 14.12
N ILE A 5 8.08 -80.24 13.51
CA ILE A 5 8.34 -78.96 12.80
C ILE A 5 8.19 -77.85 13.80
N LEU A 6 9.28 -77.17 14.07
CA LEU A 6 9.30 -75.99 14.95
C LEU A 6 9.04 -74.75 14.08
N SER A 7 7.85 -74.16 14.20
CA SER A 7 7.49 -72.91 13.50
C SER A 7 7.97 -71.72 14.33
N LEU A 8 8.94 -70.98 13.78
CA LEU A 8 9.45 -69.73 14.36
C LEU A 8 8.54 -68.58 13.92
N ALA A 9 7.74 -68.01 14.81
CA ALA A 9 6.95 -66.84 14.57
C ALA A 9 7.81 -65.57 14.77
N ILE A 10 8.15 -64.88 13.69
CA ILE A 10 8.82 -63.57 13.75
C ILE A 10 7.75 -62.51 14.00
N VAL A 11 7.76 -61.92 15.19
CA VAL A 11 6.93 -60.74 15.53
C VAL A 11 7.68 -59.49 15.01
N ILE A 12 7.22 -58.95 13.90
CA ILE A 12 7.71 -57.64 13.39
C ILE A 12 6.97 -56.58 14.17
N SER A 13 7.58 -56.00 15.21
CA SER A 13 7.10 -54.77 15.85
C SER A 13 7.37 -53.56 14.94
N SER A 14 6.34 -53.09 14.25
CA SER A 14 6.39 -51.83 13.53
C SER A 14 6.48 -50.67 14.56
N VAL A 15 7.65 -50.08 14.70
CA VAL A 15 7.83 -48.82 15.44
C VAL A 15 7.25 -47.72 14.57
N TRP A 16 6.07 -47.24 14.92
CA TRP A 16 5.52 -46.03 14.36
C TRP A 16 6.28 -44.86 14.99
N THR A 17 7.24 -44.28 14.26
CA THR A 17 7.80 -42.99 14.60
C THR A 17 6.72 -41.94 14.32
N ILE A 18 6.08 -41.45 15.40
CA ILE A 18 5.27 -40.25 15.36
C ILE A 18 6.26 -39.12 15.08
N HIS A 19 6.32 -38.67 13.83
CA HIS A 19 6.92 -37.38 13.52
C HIS A 19 5.98 -36.34 14.14
N ALA A 20 6.33 -35.86 15.32
CA ALA A 20 5.79 -34.59 15.80
C ALA A 20 6.12 -33.59 14.70
N ALA A 21 5.11 -32.97 14.10
CA ALA A 21 5.33 -31.83 13.23
C ALA A 21 6.16 -30.84 14.04
N ALA A 22 7.37 -30.54 13.59
CA ALA A 22 8.20 -29.53 14.23
C ALA A 22 7.40 -28.24 14.19
N GLY A 23 7.03 -27.72 15.36
CA GLY A 23 6.37 -26.44 15.47
C GLY A 23 7.20 -25.35 14.80
N GLY A 24 6.55 -24.31 14.31
CA GLY A 24 7.25 -23.17 13.70
C GLY A 24 8.08 -22.41 14.73
N PRO A 25 9.01 -21.54 14.28
CA PRO A 25 9.90 -20.80 15.16
C PRO A 25 9.16 -19.85 16.13
N TYR A 26 7.88 -19.55 15.85
CA TYR A 26 7.04 -18.66 16.67
C TYR A 26 5.77 -19.36 17.17
N ASP A 27 5.83 -20.66 17.44
CA ASP A 27 4.73 -21.39 18.09
C ASP A 27 4.27 -20.65 19.35
N HIS A 28 2.95 -20.57 19.54
CA HIS A 28 2.28 -19.85 20.63
C HIS A 28 2.37 -18.32 20.55
N LYS A 29 2.99 -17.74 19.50
CA LYS A 29 2.95 -16.30 19.25
C LYS A 29 1.68 -15.92 18.50
N ARG A 30 1.13 -14.77 18.84
CA ARG A 30 -0.10 -14.25 18.26
C ARG A 30 0.13 -12.89 17.59
N VAL A 31 -0.28 -12.78 16.35
CA VAL A 31 -0.30 -11.51 15.61
C VAL A 31 -1.74 -11.17 15.25
N LEU A 32 -2.15 -9.94 15.52
CA LEU A 32 -3.44 -9.40 15.06
C LEU A 32 -3.15 -8.43 13.90
N HIS A 33 -3.83 -8.62 12.77
CA HIS A 33 -3.86 -7.61 11.70
C HIS A 33 -5.18 -6.85 11.74
N ILE A 34 -5.11 -5.53 11.85
CA ILE A 34 -6.26 -4.61 11.82
C ILE A 34 -6.29 -3.94 10.46
N ASP A 35 -7.27 -4.29 9.67
CA ASP A 35 -7.54 -3.69 8.37
C ASP A 35 -8.50 -2.50 8.55
N SER A 36 -8.14 -1.33 8.04
CA SER A 36 -9.01 -0.15 8.11
C SER A 36 -10.29 -0.29 7.30
N TYR A 37 -10.27 -1.07 6.21
CA TYR A 37 -11.42 -1.16 5.30
C TYR A 37 -12.13 -2.50 5.46
N HIS A 38 -13.05 -2.79 4.56
CA HIS A 38 -13.84 -4.03 4.59
C HIS A 38 -13.19 -5.11 3.73
N GLN A 39 -13.47 -6.35 4.04
CA GLN A 39 -13.15 -7.46 3.15
C GLN A 39 -13.81 -7.26 1.77
N GLY A 40 -13.05 -7.43 0.71
CA GLY A 40 -13.43 -7.11 -0.68
C GLY A 40 -12.91 -5.74 -1.15
N ASN A 41 -12.22 -4.97 -0.30
CA ASN A 41 -11.42 -3.85 -0.76
C ASN A 41 -10.09 -4.38 -1.31
N GLU A 42 -9.92 -4.34 -2.62
CA GLU A 42 -8.78 -4.97 -3.32
C GLU A 42 -7.42 -4.55 -2.75
N TRP A 43 -7.22 -3.25 -2.47
CA TRP A 43 -5.97 -2.74 -1.92
C TRP A 43 -5.63 -3.40 -0.58
N ASN A 44 -6.57 -3.38 0.34
CA ASN A 44 -6.37 -3.90 1.69
C ASN A 44 -6.38 -5.45 1.73
N ASP A 45 -7.21 -6.10 0.92
CA ASP A 45 -7.18 -7.57 0.80
C ASP A 45 -5.80 -8.08 0.39
N ARG A 46 -5.12 -7.37 -0.54
CA ARG A 46 -3.75 -7.69 -0.98
C ARG A 46 -2.72 -7.42 0.11
N ILE A 47 -2.88 -6.35 0.92
CA ILE A 47 -2.05 -6.10 2.11
C ILE A 47 -2.21 -7.26 3.11
N ALA A 48 -3.46 -7.58 3.48
CA ALA A 48 -3.76 -8.65 4.44
C ALA A 48 -3.29 -10.02 3.94
N GLN A 49 -3.40 -10.29 2.62
CA GLN A 49 -2.89 -11.53 2.03
C GLN A 49 -1.36 -11.60 2.13
N ALA A 50 -0.64 -10.50 1.85
CA ALA A 50 0.80 -10.45 1.98
C ALA A 50 1.27 -10.63 3.45
N VAL A 51 0.49 -10.15 4.42
CA VAL A 51 0.72 -10.46 5.85
C VAL A 51 0.58 -11.95 6.10
N ARG A 52 -0.50 -12.60 5.61
CA ARG A 52 -0.72 -14.04 5.75
C ARG A 52 0.43 -14.85 5.13
N ASP A 53 0.80 -14.52 3.90
CA ASP A 53 1.84 -15.25 3.15
C ASP A 53 3.21 -15.12 3.83
N THR A 54 3.51 -13.94 4.39
CA THR A 54 4.79 -13.70 5.08
C THR A 54 4.88 -14.43 6.41
N LEU A 55 3.74 -14.60 7.10
CA LEU A 55 3.66 -15.30 8.39
C LEU A 55 3.31 -16.80 8.24
N ALA A 56 3.07 -17.28 7.02
CA ALA A 56 2.84 -18.71 6.76
C ALA A 56 4.03 -19.55 7.26
N ASP A 57 3.73 -20.75 7.71
CA ASP A 57 4.74 -21.74 8.17
C ASP A 57 5.62 -21.29 9.36
N THR A 58 5.30 -20.15 9.98
CA THR A 58 6.04 -19.63 11.15
C THR A 58 5.54 -20.19 12.49
N GLY A 59 4.37 -20.79 12.52
CA GLY A 59 3.68 -21.21 13.75
C GLY A 59 2.87 -20.10 14.44
N ILE A 60 2.86 -18.88 13.89
CA ILE A 60 2.10 -17.76 14.45
C ILE A 60 0.59 -17.97 14.28
N GLU A 61 -0.17 -17.76 15.37
CA GLU A 61 -1.62 -17.61 15.30
C GLU A 61 -1.97 -16.20 14.79
N LEU A 62 -2.32 -16.09 13.49
CA LEU A 62 -2.73 -14.83 12.88
C LEU A 62 -4.25 -14.67 12.92
N LYS A 63 -4.72 -13.53 13.45
CA LYS A 63 -6.11 -13.08 13.35
C LYS A 63 -6.18 -11.79 12.53
N VAL A 64 -7.19 -11.67 11.65
CA VAL A 64 -7.47 -10.46 10.86
C VAL A 64 -8.84 -9.94 11.23
N ILE A 65 -8.94 -8.63 11.45
CA ILE A 65 -10.20 -7.91 11.69
C ILE A 65 -10.29 -6.69 10.79
N HIS A 66 -11.52 -6.22 10.55
CA HIS A 66 -11.80 -5.09 9.65
C HIS A 66 -12.56 -4.00 10.39
N LEU A 67 -12.12 -2.74 10.32
CA LEU A 67 -12.82 -1.59 10.88
C LEU A 67 -13.99 -1.14 9.99
N ASP A 68 -13.93 -1.46 8.69
CA ASP A 68 -14.93 -1.09 7.68
C ASP A 68 -15.13 0.43 7.55
N ALA A 69 -14.08 1.20 7.70
CA ALA A 69 -14.13 2.65 7.84
C ALA A 69 -14.59 3.42 6.58
N LYS A 70 -14.57 2.78 5.39
CA LYS A 70 -15.13 3.39 4.16
C LYS A 70 -16.65 3.36 4.13
N ARG A 71 -17.27 2.30 4.66
CA ARG A 71 -18.73 2.16 4.71
C ARG A 71 -19.30 2.74 6.01
N LYS A 72 -18.59 2.57 7.13
CA LYS A 72 -18.86 3.23 8.41
C LYS A 72 -18.18 4.61 8.42
N SER A 73 -18.73 5.58 7.69
CA SER A 73 -18.03 6.82 7.35
C SER A 73 -18.14 7.93 8.41
N THR A 74 -19.08 7.83 9.36
CA THR A 74 -19.22 8.85 10.41
C THR A 74 -18.18 8.66 11.51
N GLU A 75 -17.78 9.76 12.16
CA GLU A 75 -16.86 9.72 13.31
C GLU A 75 -17.33 8.77 14.41
N GLU A 76 -18.62 8.75 14.71
CA GLU A 76 -19.22 7.87 15.71
C GLU A 76 -19.07 6.39 15.32
N GLN A 77 -19.39 6.04 14.08
CA GLN A 77 -19.25 4.67 13.56
C GLN A 77 -17.79 4.21 13.57
N LYS A 78 -16.86 5.06 13.17
CA LYS A 78 -15.42 4.74 13.18
C LYS A 78 -14.90 4.53 14.59
N ARG A 79 -15.35 5.35 15.56
CA ARG A 79 -15.01 5.18 16.98
C ARG A 79 -15.61 3.89 17.56
N ALA A 80 -16.84 3.54 17.19
CA ALA A 80 -17.46 2.27 17.60
C ALA A 80 -16.66 1.06 17.08
N SER A 81 -16.28 1.06 15.80
CA SER A 81 -15.43 0.00 15.23
C SER A 81 -14.05 -0.09 15.91
N ALA A 82 -13.49 1.05 16.31
CA ALA A 82 -12.23 1.06 17.05
C ALA A 82 -12.36 0.46 18.45
N LEU A 83 -13.48 0.67 19.14
CA LEU A 83 -13.77 0.01 20.43
C LEU A 83 -13.98 -1.50 20.27
N GLU A 84 -14.61 -1.94 19.19
CA GLU A 84 -14.70 -3.36 18.84
C GLU A 84 -13.31 -3.96 18.62
N ALA A 85 -12.45 -3.29 17.86
CA ALA A 85 -11.06 -3.70 17.67
C ALA A 85 -10.28 -3.77 18.98
N LYS A 86 -10.45 -2.78 19.86
CA LYS A 86 -9.86 -2.78 21.22
C LYS A 86 -10.30 -3.99 22.02
N SER A 87 -11.59 -4.34 22.02
CA SER A 87 -12.10 -5.54 22.70
C SER A 87 -11.49 -6.84 22.15
N VAL A 88 -11.26 -6.91 20.81
CA VAL A 88 -10.57 -8.04 20.18
C VAL A 88 -9.10 -8.10 20.62
N ILE A 89 -8.39 -6.99 20.67
CA ILE A 89 -7.00 -6.94 21.18
C ILE A 89 -6.93 -7.48 22.61
N GLU A 90 -7.83 -7.01 23.49
CA GLU A 90 -7.87 -7.41 24.90
C GLU A 90 -8.17 -8.90 25.09
N SER A 91 -9.08 -9.46 24.29
CA SER A 91 -9.47 -10.88 24.36
C SER A 91 -8.47 -11.80 23.66
N PHE A 92 -7.97 -11.43 22.49
CA PHE A 92 -7.03 -12.23 21.70
C PHE A 92 -5.61 -12.17 22.29
N ARG A 93 -5.23 -11.07 22.96
CA ARG A 93 -3.92 -10.83 23.58
C ARG A 93 -2.77 -11.08 22.60
N PRO A 94 -2.68 -10.32 21.49
CA PRO A 94 -1.60 -10.47 20.54
C PRO A 94 -0.24 -10.06 21.15
N ASP A 95 0.83 -10.72 20.71
CA ASP A 95 2.19 -10.29 21.03
C ASP A 95 2.61 -9.05 20.22
N VAL A 96 2.08 -8.92 18.98
CA VAL A 96 2.27 -7.77 18.08
C VAL A 96 0.98 -7.52 17.31
N VAL A 97 0.68 -6.25 17.05
CA VAL A 97 -0.42 -5.84 16.16
C VAL A 97 0.15 -5.20 14.90
N THR A 98 -0.26 -5.66 13.73
CA THR A 98 -0.08 -4.93 12.47
C THR A 98 -1.37 -4.20 12.12
N ALA A 99 -1.29 -3.02 11.53
CA ALA A 99 -2.46 -2.20 11.20
C ALA A 99 -2.28 -1.47 9.88
N SER A 100 -3.29 -1.48 9.01
CA SER A 100 -3.22 -0.81 7.71
C SER A 100 -4.05 0.46 7.67
N ASP A 101 -3.51 1.45 6.94
CA ASP A 101 -4.11 2.74 6.63
C ASP A 101 -4.35 3.72 7.81
N ASP A 102 -4.77 4.93 7.45
CA ASP A 102 -4.92 6.07 8.34
C ASP A 102 -5.98 5.88 9.43
N ASP A 103 -7.10 5.21 9.11
CA ASP A 103 -8.19 5.04 10.08
C ASP A 103 -7.78 4.16 11.27
N ALA A 104 -7.00 3.10 11.05
CA ALA A 104 -6.46 2.28 12.15
C ALA A 104 -5.46 3.08 13.02
N ALA A 105 -4.62 3.90 12.40
CA ALA A 105 -3.72 4.79 13.14
C ALA A 105 -4.49 5.81 13.97
N LYS A 106 -5.48 6.50 13.35
CA LYS A 106 -6.24 7.59 13.96
C LYS A 106 -7.16 7.12 15.08
N TYR A 107 -7.87 6.01 14.87
CA TYR A 107 -8.95 5.61 15.78
C TYR A 107 -8.57 4.50 16.75
N VAL A 108 -7.52 3.71 16.45
CA VAL A 108 -7.07 2.63 17.33
C VAL A 108 -5.73 2.94 17.98
N ILE A 109 -4.66 3.15 17.18
CA ILE A 109 -3.29 3.30 17.72
C ILE A 109 -3.19 4.57 18.56
N MET A 110 -3.50 5.72 17.97
CA MET A 110 -3.30 7.04 18.59
C MET A 110 -4.04 7.19 19.93
N PRO A 111 -5.34 6.86 20.03
CA PRO A 111 -6.09 7.10 21.27
C PRO A 111 -5.89 6.03 22.35
N TYR A 112 -5.52 4.79 21.99
CA TYR A 112 -5.57 3.69 22.94
C TYR A 112 -4.24 2.97 23.19
N TYR A 113 -3.27 3.07 22.28
CA TYR A 113 -2.07 2.21 22.33
C TYR A 113 -0.75 2.93 22.15
N ARG A 114 -0.74 4.18 21.70
CA ARG A 114 0.50 4.94 21.52
C ARG A 114 1.23 5.09 22.85
N ASP A 115 2.53 4.79 22.85
CA ASP A 115 3.44 4.84 24.01
C ASP A 115 3.08 3.89 25.16
N LEU A 116 2.30 2.81 24.85
CA LEU A 116 1.99 1.72 25.78
C LEU A 116 2.85 0.47 25.52
N GLY A 117 2.60 -0.61 26.29
CA GLY A 117 3.44 -1.81 26.23
C GLY A 117 3.24 -2.70 25.00
N LEU A 118 2.07 -2.67 24.34
CA LEU A 118 1.78 -3.54 23.20
C LEU A 118 2.44 -2.97 21.94
N PRO A 119 3.26 -3.77 21.22
CA PRO A 119 3.89 -3.36 19.97
C PRO A 119 2.90 -3.23 18.81
N PHE A 120 3.07 -2.16 18.01
CA PHE A 120 2.33 -1.94 16.78
C PHE A 120 3.25 -1.69 15.59
N VAL A 121 2.82 -2.21 14.43
CA VAL A 121 3.45 -1.93 13.13
C VAL A 121 2.35 -1.45 12.18
N PHE A 122 2.40 -0.19 11.77
CA PHE A 122 1.48 0.30 10.75
C PHE A 122 2.04 0.12 9.34
N CYS A 123 1.16 0.09 8.33
CA CYS A 123 1.48 0.15 6.91
C CYS A 123 0.37 0.87 6.14
N GLY A 124 0.64 1.33 4.92
CA GLY A 124 -0.37 2.02 4.11
C GLY A 124 -0.82 3.39 4.64
N LEU A 125 -0.12 3.94 5.62
CA LEU A 125 -0.42 5.25 6.18
C LEU A 125 0.09 6.33 5.24
N ASN A 126 -0.81 7.23 4.81
CA ASN A 126 -0.52 8.16 3.73
C ASN A 126 0.38 9.33 4.17
N TRP A 127 1.43 9.58 3.42
CA TRP A 127 2.32 10.73 3.41
C TRP A 127 3.10 11.01 4.69
N ASP A 128 2.44 11.17 5.84
CA ASP A 128 3.06 11.70 7.06
C ASP A 128 2.49 11.07 8.32
N ALA A 129 3.22 10.13 8.91
CA ALA A 129 2.84 9.48 10.15
C ALA A 129 2.84 10.43 11.37
N SER A 130 3.57 11.56 11.29
CA SER A 130 3.70 12.50 12.41
C SER A 130 2.37 13.16 12.76
N VAL A 131 1.40 13.24 11.83
CA VAL A 131 0.06 13.76 12.11
C VAL A 131 -0.72 12.92 13.14
N TYR A 132 -0.30 11.66 13.34
CA TYR A 132 -0.80 10.75 14.37
C TYR A 132 0.16 10.60 15.56
N GLY A 133 1.21 11.43 15.61
CA GLY A 133 2.26 11.32 16.63
C GLY A 133 3.08 10.04 16.51
N LEU A 134 3.27 9.53 15.30
CA LEU A 134 4.04 8.32 15.01
C LEU A 134 5.34 8.66 14.25
N PRO A 135 6.41 7.88 14.42
CA PRO A 135 6.53 6.70 15.28
C PRO A 135 6.51 7.04 16.77
N SER A 136 6.36 6.03 17.62
CA SER A 136 6.45 6.18 19.08
C SER A 136 7.31 5.07 19.71
N SER A 137 7.40 5.02 21.04
CA SER A 137 8.22 4.03 21.73
C SER A 137 7.85 2.58 21.38
N ASN A 138 6.56 2.32 21.14
CA ASN A 138 6.01 1.00 20.82
C ASN A 138 5.43 0.88 19.41
N VAL A 139 5.58 1.90 18.55
CA VAL A 139 4.98 1.92 17.20
C VAL A 139 6.02 2.27 16.15
N THR A 140 6.12 1.44 15.13
CA THR A 140 6.88 1.69 13.89
C THR A 140 6.00 1.42 12.68
N GLY A 141 6.50 1.67 11.46
CA GLY A 141 5.71 1.36 10.27
C GLY A 141 6.33 1.75 8.94
N MET A 142 5.57 1.47 7.88
CA MET A 142 5.83 1.91 6.53
C MET A 142 4.80 2.95 6.13
N VAL A 143 5.29 4.13 5.73
CA VAL A 143 4.47 5.22 5.18
C VAL A 143 4.27 4.98 3.69
N GLU A 144 3.04 5.15 3.23
CA GLU A 144 2.69 5.06 1.83
C GLU A 144 2.89 6.40 1.14
N VAL A 145 3.72 6.41 0.10
CA VAL A 145 3.98 7.60 -0.72
C VAL A 145 3.84 7.26 -2.20
N SER A 146 3.39 8.24 -2.99
CA SER A 146 3.38 8.09 -4.44
C SER A 146 4.81 8.13 -5.00
N PRO A 147 5.14 7.29 -5.99
CA PRO A 147 6.51 7.21 -6.57
C PRO A 147 6.80 8.35 -7.54
N ILE A 148 6.46 9.59 -7.17
CA ILE A 148 6.56 10.78 -8.03
C ILE A 148 7.98 11.09 -8.47
N PRO A 149 9.01 11.01 -7.59
CA PRO A 149 10.39 11.22 -8.03
C PRO A 149 10.83 10.25 -9.12
N GLN A 150 10.35 8.99 -9.05
CA GLN A 150 10.66 7.97 -10.06
C GLN A 150 9.94 8.26 -11.38
N ILE A 151 8.65 8.65 -11.32
CA ILE A 151 7.85 9.03 -12.49
C ILE A 151 8.49 10.23 -13.20
N ILE A 152 8.80 11.31 -12.48
CA ILE A 152 9.44 12.51 -13.02
C ILE A 152 10.78 12.16 -13.65
N ARG A 153 11.63 11.38 -13.00
CA ARG A 153 12.92 10.93 -13.53
C ARG A 153 12.77 10.14 -14.84
N LEU A 154 11.74 9.31 -14.95
CA LEU A 154 11.45 8.58 -16.17
C LEU A 154 10.92 9.50 -17.27
N LEU A 155 10.06 10.46 -16.94
CA LEU A 155 9.53 11.43 -17.90
C LEU A 155 10.62 12.32 -18.49
N HIS A 156 11.60 12.76 -17.70
CA HIS A 156 12.76 13.54 -18.18
C HIS A 156 13.61 12.81 -19.24
N ARG A 157 13.51 11.49 -19.35
CA ARG A 157 14.17 10.77 -20.46
C ARG A 157 13.52 11.03 -21.81
N TYR A 158 12.30 11.53 -21.83
CA TYR A 158 11.48 11.74 -23.02
C TYR A 158 11.05 13.19 -23.20
N GLY A 159 11.07 14.00 -22.14
CA GLY A 159 10.84 15.46 -22.19
C GLY A 159 12.02 16.22 -22.75
N GLN A 160 11.78 17.44 -23.23
CA GLN A 160 12.81 18.30 -23.84
C GLN A 160 13.26 19.47 -22.93
N GLY A 161 12.91 19.43 -21.65
CA GLY A 161 13.25 20.43 -20.65
C GLY A 161 12.84 19.99 -19.24
N ASP A 162 12.92 20.92 -18.29
CA ASP A 162 12.80 20.62 -16.85
C ASP A 162 11.50 21.15 -16.22
N ARG A 163 10.65 21.90 -16.99
CA ARG A 163 9.41 22.45 -16.44
C ARG A 163 8.39 21.35 -16.21
N ILE A 164 7.88 21.26 -14.97
CA ILE A 164 6.97 20.21 -14.53
C ILE A 164 5.57 20.78 -14.33
N GLY A 165 4.55 20.17 -14.97
CA GLY A 165 3.15 20.43 -14.72
C GLY A 165 2.53 19.39 -13.78
N TYR A 166 1.57 19.83 -12.97
CA TYR A 166 0.71 19.01 -12.14
C TYR A 166 -0.74 19.19 -12.59
N LEU A 167 -1.46 18.12 -12.92
CA LEU A 167 -2.87 18.16 -13.31
C LEU A 167 -3.67 17.16 -12.47
N ALA A 168 -4.67 17.64 -11.72
CA ALA A 168 -5.53 16.83 -10.89
C ALA A 168 -6.91 17.45 -10.67
N GLU A 169 -7.82 16.68 -10.09
CA GLU A 169 -9.08 17.17 -9.55
C GLU A 169 -8.89 18.22 -8.45
N ASP A 170 -9.78 19.21 -8.36
CA ASP A 170 -9.74 20.25 -7.33
C ASP A 170 -10.33 19.77 -6.02
N THR A 171 -9.54 19.02 -5.24
CA THR A 171 -9.86 18.55 -3.89
C THR A 171 -8.83 19.02 -2.88
N GLU A 172 -9.22 19.05 -1.60
CA GLU A 172 -8.28 19.33 -0.49
C GLU A 172 -7.12 18.33 -0.46
N THR A 173 -7.41 17.05 -0.72
CA THR A 173 -6.41 15.99 -0.80
C THR A 173 -5.34 16.31 -1.85
N LYS A 174 -5.74 16.71 -3.06
CA LYS A 174 -4.80 17.02 -4.15
C LYS A 174 -3.99 18.29 -3.90
N ARG A 175 -4.56 19.27 -3.20
CA ARG A 175 -3.80 20.45 -2.74
C ARG A 175 -2.73 20.06 -1.73
N LYS A 176 -3.05 19.21 -0.75
CA LYS A 176 -2.09 18.68 0.24
C LYS A 176 -1.02 17.81 -0.42
N GLU A 177 -1.35 17.03 -1.44
CA GLU A 177 -0.34 16.24 -2.18
C GLU A 177 0.77 17.12 -2.75
N VAL A 178 0.42 18.26 -3.35
CA VAL A 178 1.43 19.23 -3.86
C VAL A 178 2.37 19.69 -2.74
N GLU A 179 1.82 19.99 -1.56
CA GLU A 179 2.63 20.38 -0.40
C GLU A 179 3.54 19.24 0.08
N TYR A 180 3.04 18.00 0.11
CA TYR A 180 3.84 16.82 0.46
C TYR A 180 4.93 16.53 -0.56
N HIS A 181 4.65 16.69 -1.87
CA HIS A 181 5.69 16.52 -2.89
C HIS A 181 6.85 17.51 -2.69
N LYS A 182 6.55 18.76 -2.34
CA LYS A 182 7.57 19.74 -1.96
C LYS A 182 8.28 19.35 -0.67
N LYS A 183 7.53 19.04 0.39
CA LYS A 183 8.08 18.73 1.74
C LYS A 183 8.98 17.49 1.73
N LEU A 184 8.52 16.40 1.09
CA LEU A 184 9.18 15.09 1.16
C LEU A 184 10.24 14.89 0.08
N PHE A 185 10.03 15.48 -1.11
CA PHE A 185 10.84 15.20 -2.29
C PHE A 185 11.53 16.42 -2.88
N ASN A 186 11.28 17.60 -2.32
CA ASN A 186 11.75 18.89 -2.85
C ASN A 186 11.33 19.12 -4.32
N ILE A 187 10.11 18.67 -4.67
CA ILE A 187 9.52 18.86 -6.00
C ILE A 187 8.69 20.12 -6.00
N GLU A 188 8.99 21.03 -6.91
CA GLU A 188 8.20 22.22 -7.21
C GLU A 188 7.63 22.11 -8.63
N TYR A 189 6.36 22.45 -8.77
CA TYR A 189 5.68 22.43 -10.06
C TYR A 189 5.66 23.82 -10.68
N ASP A 190 6.07 23.97 -11.93
CA ASP A 190 6.02 25.23 -12.67
C ASP A 190 4.58 25.65 -12.98
N LYS A 191 3.70 24.66 -13.16
CA LYS A 191 2.27 24.86 -13.35
C LYS A 191 1.46 23.85 -12.57
N ILE A 192 0.43 24.32 -11.88
CA ILE A 192 -0.52 23.50 -11.13
C ILE A 192 -1.93 23.74 -11.68
N TYR A 193 -2.53 22.69 -12.22
CA TYR A 193 -3.88 22.69 -12.76
C TYR A 193 -4.78 21.84 -11.85
N LEU A 194 -5.68 22.52 -11.12
CA LEU A 194 -6.71 21.89 -10.31
C LEU A 194 -8.07 22.13 -10.98
N VAL A 195 -8.76 21.05 -11.36
CA VAL A 195 -9.93 21.11 -12.23
C VAL A 195 -11.15 20.46 -11.60
N ARG A 196 -12.34 20.96 -11.92
CA ARG A 196 -13.63 20.48 -11.38
C ARG A 196 -14.52 19.85 -12.43
N THR A 197 -14.31 20.18 -13.71
CA THR A 197 -15.13 19.68 -14.81
C THR A 197 -14.27 19.09 -15.91
N PHE A 198 -14.82 18.20 -16.70
CA PHE A 198 -14.11 17.60 -17.85
C PHE A 198 -13.68 18.68 -18.88
N SER A 199 -14.49 19.71 -19.07
CA SER A 199 -14.10 20.84 -19.95
C SER A 199 -12.85 21.56 -19.44
N GLN A 200 -12.75 21.82 -18.12
CA GLN A 200 -11.55 22.40 -17.51
C GLN A 200 -10.34 21.47 -17.65
N TRP A 201 -10.52 20.15 -17.50
CA TRP A 201 -9.44 19.18 -17.67
C TRP A 201 -8.87 19.23 -19.10
N LYS A 202 -9.74 19.25 -20.12
CA LYS A 202 -9.30 19.36 -21.51
C LYS A 202 -8.51 20.64 -21.78
N GLN A 203 -8.97 21.76 -21.23
CA GLN A 203 -8.29 23.03 -21.38
C GLN A 203 -6.93 23.05 -20.67
N ALA A 204 -6.86 22.54 -19.45
CA ALA A 204 -5.63 22.40 -18.66
C ALA A 204 -4.62 21.47 -19.34
N PHE A 205 -5.12 20.35 -19.90
CA PHE A 205 -4.30 19.42 -20.66
C PHE A 205 -3.64 20.11 -21.87
N LEU A 206 -4.41 20.88 -22.65
CA LEU A 206 -3.89 21.64 -23.79
C LEU A 206 -2.89 22.74 -23.38
N ASP A 207 -3.21 23.50 -22.34
CA ASP A 207 -2.32 24.53 -21.83
C ASP A 207 -0.97 23.94 -21.39
N ALA A 208 -1.01 22.79 -20.72
CA ALA A 208 0.19 22.08 -20.31
C ALA A 208 1.10 21.70 -21.49
N GLN A 209 0.53 21.27 -22.64
CA GLN A 209 1.31 20.87 -23.82
C GLN A 209 2.23 21.99 -24.33
N SER A 210 1.93 23.26 -24.03
CA SER A 210 2.70 24.42 -24.48
C SER A 210 3.53 25.09 -23.39
N ASN A 211 3.19 24.85 -22.12
CA ASN A 211 3.74 25.60 -21.00
C ASN A 211 4.66 24.83 -20.07
N VAL A 212 4.69 23.49 -20.17
CA VAL A 212 5.60 22.64 -19.40
C VAL A 212 6.28 21.62 -20.32
N ASP A 213 7.28 20.92 -19.82
CA ASP A 213 8.07 19.96 -20.60
C ASP A 213 7.70 18.51 -20.28
N ILE A 214 7.18 18.29 -19.08
CA ILE A 214 6.59 17.04 -18.62
C ILE A 214 5.33 17.32 -17.79
N LEU A 215 4.37 16.39 -17.80
CA LEU A 215 3.11 16.52 -17.04
C LEU A 215 2.91 15.33 -16.11
N VAL A 216 2.66 15.56 -14.81
CA VAL A 216 2.22 14.51 -13.89
C VAL A 216 0.73 14.65 -13.67
N MET A 217 -0.02 13.57 -13.90
CA MET A 217 -1.48 13.55 -13.80
C MET A 217 -1.93 12.65 -12.66
N PHE A 218 -2.88 13.15 -11.87
CA PHE A 218 -3.45 12.47 -10.72
C PHE A 218 -4.96 12.34 -10.84
N GLY A 219 -5.62 11.92 -9.76
CA GLY A 219 -7.03 11.55 -9.73
C GLY A 219 -7.98 12.52 -10.43
N VAL A 220 -9.01 11.94 -11.02
CA VAL A 220 -10.10 12.64 -11.73
C VAL A 220 -11.48 12.27 -11.17
N GLY A 221 -11.52 11.54 -10.03
CA GLY A 221 -12.76 11.00 -9.46
C GLY A 221 -13.75 12.06 -8.98
N ALA A 222 -13.29 13.29 -8.69
CA ALA A 222 -14.14 14.42 -8.33
C ALA A 222 -14.39 15.38 -9.51
N VAL A 223 -13.93 15.05 -10.71
CA VAL A 223 -14.20 15.83 -11.92
C VAL A 223 -15.61 15.50 -12.40
N THR A 224 -16.49 16.52 -12.47
CA THR A 224 -17.84 16.33 -13.01
C THR A 224 -17.82 16.12 -14.52
N ASP A 225 -18.81 15.42 -15.04
CA ASP A 225 -18.97 15.09 -16.47
C ASP A 225 -17.78 14.30 -17.05
N TRP A 226 -17.05 13.56 -16.20
CA TRP A 226 -15.93 12.78 -16.66
C TRP A 226 -16.37 11.65 -17.60
N ASP A 227 -15.70 11.57 -18.74
CA ASP A 227 -15.90 10.53 -19.76
C ASP A 227 -14.53 9.94 -20.13
N ASP A 228 -14.30 8.71 -19.70
CA ASP A 228 -13.02 8.01 -19.90
C ASP A 228 -12.64 7.90 -21.38
N LYS A 229 -13.61 7.55 -22.22
CA LYS A 229 -13.35 7.38 -23.67
C LYS A 229 -13.03 8.70 -24.35
N ALA A 230 -13.80 9.74 -24.04
CA ALA A 230 -13.56 11.06 -24.58
C ALA A 230 -12.22 11.65 -24.07
N ALA A 231 -11.84 11.36 -22.83
CA ALA A 231 -10.56 11.79 -22.27
C ALA A 231 -9.37 11.07 -22.94
N GLN A 232 -9.51 9.75 -23.19
CA GLN A 232 -8.52 8.98 -23.93
C GLN A 232 -8.35 9.52 -25.35
N ASP A 233 -9.44 9.68 -26.09
CA ASP A 233 -9.39 10.22 -27.46
C ASP A 233 -8.78 11.62 -27.51
N TRP A 234 -9.11 12.45 -26.52
CA TRP A 234 -8.54 13.79 -26.38
C TRP A 234 -7.03 13.75 -26.15
N ALA A 235 -6.57 12.93 -25.21
CA ALA A 235 -5.15 12.77 -24.93
C ALA A 235 -4.39 12.22 -26.15
N GLU A 236 -4.92 11.17 -26.79
CA GLU A 236 -4.32 10.58 -28.00
C GLU A 236 -4.19 11.60 -29.14
N GLN A 237 -5.13 12.55 -29.28
CA GLN A 237 -5.10 13.59 -30.32
C GLN A 237 -4.21 14.76 -29.99
N HIS A 238 -4.05 15.13 -28.72
CA HIS A 238 -3.44 16.40 -28.33
C HIS A 238 -2.11 16.26 -27.57
N THR A 239 -1.69 15.05 -27.20
CA THR A 239 -0.40 14.85 -26.53
C THR A 239 0.76 15.33 -27.40
N ALA A 240 1.59 16.22 -26.86
CA ALA A 240 2.82 16.75 -27.46
C ALA A 240 4.01 16.67 -26.49
N ILE A 241 3.75 16.48 -25.19
CA ILE A 241 4.77 16.26 -24.15
C ILE A 241 4.51 14.95 -23.41
N PRO A 242 5.53 14.29 -22.81
CA PRO A 242 5.31 13.09 -22.03
C PRO A 242 4.56 13.39 -20.74
N ALA A 243 3.54 12.57 -20.45
CA ALA A 243 2.77 12.62 -19.21
C ALA A 243 2.93 11.33 -18.42
N GLY A 244 2.86 11.40 -17.08
CA GLY A 244 2.97 10.27 -16.19
C GLY A 244 1.96 10.29 -15.05
N THR A 245 1.72 9.13 -14.42
CA THR A 245 0.75 8.97 -13.34
C THR A 245 1.19 7.89 -12.35
N ASP A 246 0.66 7.94 -11.14
CA ASP A 246 0.79 6.86 -10.14
C ASP A 246 -0.44 5.94 -10.08
N PHE A 247 -1.40 6.11 -11.00
CA PHE A 247 -2.63 5.34 -11.08
C PHE A 247 -2.76 4.55 -12.38
N ALA A 248 -2.98 3.25 -12.28
CA ALA A 248 -3.16 2.38 -13.44
C ALA A 248 -4.33 2.82 -14.34
N TRP A 249 -5.42 3.32 -13.76
CA TRP A 249 -6.61 3.76 -14.52
C TRP A 249 -6.41 5.09 -15.28
N LEU A 250 -5.36 5.87 -14.99
CA LEU A 250 -4.99 7.06 -15.77
C LEU A 250 -4.01 6.76 -16.90
N MET A 251 -3.60 5.50 -17.07
CA MET A 251 -2.70 5.09 -18.15
C MET A 251 -3.23 5.35 -19.55
N PRO A 252 -4.55 5.31 -19.85
CA PRO A 252 -5.04 5.70 -21.17
C PRO A 252 -4.66 7.11 -21.61
N TYR A 253 -4.41 8.02 -20.65
CA TYR A 253 -4.08 9.45 -20.91
C TYR A 253 -2.58 9.77 -20.73
N SER A 254 -1.78 8.82 -20.29
CA SER A 254 -0.39 9.01 -19.88
C SER A 254 0.56 8.20 -20.75
N LEU A 255 1.81 8.66 -20.91
CA LEU A 255 2.88 7.90 -21.55
C LEU A 255 3.32 6.72 -20.68
N LEU A 256 3.53 6.98 -19.39
CA LEU A 256 3.97 5.98 -18.43
C LEU A 256 3.32 6.16 -17.06
N GLY A 257 3.36 5.12 -16.25
CA GLY A 257 2.89 5.18 -14.89
C GLY A 257 3.61 4.17 -14.01
N ILE A 258 3.70 4.49 -12.71
CA ILE A 258 4.20 3.56 -11.69
C ILE A 258 3.13 3.41 -10.63
N ALA A 259 2.39 2.29 -10.66
CA ALA A 259 1.39 2.00 -9.63
C ALA A 259 2.04 1.32 -8.42
N LYS A 260 1.68 1.76 -7.22
CA LYS A 260 2.13 1.18 -5.95
C LYS A 260 1.72 -0.28 -5.83
N VAL A 261 2.48 -1.06 -5.05
CA VAL A 261 2.25 -2.48 -4.79
C VAL A 261 1.78 -2.67 -3.35
N PRO A 262 0.48 -2.97 -3.13
CA PRO A 262 -0.05 -3.12 -1.77
C PRO A 262 0.62 -4.25 -0.98
N GLU A 263 1.03 -5.34 -1.65
CA GLU A 263 1.73 -6.46 -1.01
C GLU A 263 3.05 -6.05 -0.35
N GLU A 264 3.73 -5.02 -0.85
CA GLU A 264 4.93 -4.49 -0.21
C GLU A 264 4.63 -4.02 1.22
N GLN A 265 3.52 -3.31 1.40
CA GLN A 265 3.07 -2.81 2.69
C GLN A 265 2.86 -3.97 3.69
N GLY A 266 2.13 -5.00 3.27
CA GLY A 266 1.85 -6.17 4.09
C GLY A 266 3.11 -6.99 4.42
N ARG A 267 3.97 -7.24 3.42
CA ARG A 267 5.24 -7.94 3.62
C ARG A 267 6.14 -7.22 4.60
N TRP A 268 6.25 -5.90 4.45
CA TRP A 268 7.08 -5.10 5.34
C TRP A 268 6.56 -5.13 6.77
N ALA A 269 5.25 -4.94 6.96
CA ALA A 269 4.62 -4.95 8.28
C ALA A 269 4.80 -6.31 8.99
N ALA A 270 4.60 -7.40 8.27
CA ALA A 270 4.80 -8.74 8.81
C ALA A 270 6.26 -9.02 9.18
N ARG A 271 7.23 -8.63 8.32
CA ARG A 271 8.66 -8.76 8.63
C ARG A 271 9.09 -7.90 9.83
N ALA A 272 8.53 -6.71 9.98
CA ALA A 272 8.76 -5.88 11.16
C ALA A 272 8.17 -6.53 12.42
N ALA A 273 6.99 -7.13 12.33
CA ALA A 273 6.39 -7.90 13.43
C ALA A 273 7.29 -9.09 13.85
N LEU A 274 7.86 -9.84 12.91
CA LEU A 274 8.82 -10.92 13.20
C LEU A 274 10.06 -10.38 13.94
N LYS A 275 10.65 -9.26 13.49
CA LYS A 275 11.78 -8.63 14.18
C LYS A 275 11.43 -8.23 15.62
N ILE A 276 10.20 -7.78 15.86
CA ILE A 276 9.72 -7.43 17.20
C ILE A 276 9.57 -8.69 18.06
N LEU A 277 9.04 -9.77 17.51
CA LEU A 277 8.96 -11.07 18.19
C LEU A 277 10.34 -11.64 18.52
N ASP A 278 11.37 -11.34 17.72
CA ASP A 278 12.78 -11.64 17.98
C ASP A 278 13.44 -10.70 19.03
N GLY A 279 12.66 -9.75 19.58
CA GLY A 279 13.11 -8.86 20.67
C GLY A 279 13.57 -7.47 20.22
N ALA A 280 13.41 -7.10 18.96
CA ALA A 280 13.71 -5.74 18.51
C ALA A 280 12.68 -4.73 19.08
N PRO A 281 13.10 -3.66 19.77
CA PRO A 281 12.17 -2.62 20.23
C PRO A 281 11.52 -1.90 19.03
N PRO A 282 10.18 -1.76 18.96
CA PRO A 282 9.51 -1.11 17.83
C PRO A 282 10.06 0.30 17.53
N GLY A 283 10.24 1.14 18.54
CA GLY A 283 10.76 2.49 18.39
C GLY A 283 12.23 2.58 17.92
N LYS A 284 12.93 1.44 17.77
CA LYS A 284 14.28 1.36 17.19
C LYS A 284 14.27 0.87 15.74
N ILE A 285 13.14 0.39 15.25
CA ILE A 285 12.96 0.06 13.83
C ILE A 285 12.62 1.37 13.09
N PRO A 286 13.48 1.84 12.17
CA PRO A 286 13.22 3.09 11.45
C PRO A 286 11.93 2.99 10.63
N LEU A 287 11.23 4.15 10.50
CA LEU A 287 10.17 4.26 9.49
C LEU A 287 10.71 3.93 8.10
N SER A 288 9.88 3.29 7.30
CA SER A 288 10.17 3.00 5.91
C SER A 288 9.17 3.69 4.99
N TYR A 289 9.50 3.75 3.71
CA TYR A 289 8.63 4.18 2.63
C TYR A 289 8.59 3.10 1.58
N ASN A 290 7.45 2.95 0.89
CA ASN A 290 7.35 1.96 -0.20
C ASN A 290 8.33 2.29 -1.34
N GLN A 291 8.90 1.24 -1.92
CA GLN A 291 9.89 1.30 -2.98
C GLN A 291 9.46 0.54 -4.24
N GLU A 292 8.53 -0.42 -4.08
CA GLU A 292 8.05 -1.26 -5.16
C GLU A 292 6.97 -0.54 -5.99
N GLY A 293 6.99 -0.77 -7.30
CA GLY A 293 5.98 -0.23 -8.20
C GLY A 293 5.91 -0.99 -9.52
N ASN A 294 4.71 -1.16 -10.04
CA ASN A 294 4.48 -1.72 -11.36
C ASN A 294 4.59 -0.61 -12.41
N LEU A 295 5.57 -0.72 -13.30
CA LEU A 295 5.75 0.20 -14.40
C LEU A 295 4.81 -0.15 -15.56
N PHE A 296 4.03 0.83 -15.99
CA PHE A 296 3.18 0.77 -17.17
C PHE A 296 3.71 1.70 -18.26
N PHE A 297 3.53 1.32 -19.51
CA PHE A 297 3.94 2.12 -20.65
C PHE A 297 2.86 2.08 -21.75
N ASN A 298 2.39 3.26 -22.17
CA ASN A 298 1.33 3.41 -23.16
C ASN A 298 1.94 3.50 -24.58
N LYS A 299 1.80 2.43 -25.36
CA LYS A 299 2.35 2.35 -26.71
C LYS A 299 1.69 3.32 -27.69
N THR A 300 0.40 3.63 -27.51
CA THR A 300 -0.33 4.57 -28.38
C THR A 300 0.19 6.00 -28.19
N ILE A 301 0.29 6.44 -26.95
CA ILE A 301 0.85 7.76 -26.61
C ILE A 301 2.34 7.84 -27.02
N ALA A 302 3.10 6.77 -26.81
CA ALA A 302 4.50 6.71 -27.25
C ALA A 302 4.64 6.87 -28.76
N ALA A 303 3.82 6.18 -29.56
CA ALA A 303 3.83 6.30 -31.01
C ALA A 303 3.54 7.74 -31.45
N ARG A 304 2.56 8.40 -30.83
CA ARG A 304 2.25 9.81 -31.11
C ARG A 304 3.43 10.74 -30.81
N LEU A 305 4.16 10.50 -29.74
CA LEU A 305 5.34 11.28 -29.34
C LEU A 305 6.61 10.88 -30.12
N GLY A 306 6.56 9.88 -31.01
CA GLY A 306 7.74 9.34 -31.69
C GLY A 306 8.71 8.61 -30.77
N ILE A 307 8.24 8.15 -29.60
CA ILE A 307 9.04 7.49 -28.57
C ILE A 307 9.02 5.97 -28.79
N LYS A 308 10.20 5.36 -28.78
CA LYS A 308 10.33 3.90 -28.79
C LYS A 308 10.12 3.36 -27.37
N PRO A 309 9.24 2.35 -27.17
CA PRO A 309 9.12 1.68 -25.88
C PRO A 309 10.48 1.15 -25.41
N PRO A 310 10.73 1.10 -24.10
CA PRO A 310 11.87 0.38 -23.55
C PRO A 310 11.78 -1.10 -23.93
N PRO A 311 12.94 -1.80 -24.10
CA PRO A 311 13.00 -3.20 -24.49
C PRO A 311 12.36 -4.14 -23.46
#